data_1067ec4a571e80a14b4f707500e72869
#
_entry.id   1067ec4a571e80a14b4f707500e72869
#
_cell.length_a   1.000
_cell.length_b   1.000
_cell.length_c   1.000
_cell.angle_alpha   90.00
_cell.angle_beta   90.00
_cell.angle_gamma   90.00
#
_symmetry.space_group_name_H-M   'P 1'
#
loop_
_entity.id
_entity.type
_entity.pdbx_description
1 polymer ?
#
loop_
_entity_poly.entity_id
_entity_poly.type
_entity_poly.pdbx_seq_one_letter_code
_entity_poly.pdbx_strand_id
1 'polypeptide(L)'
;SPWTAYSFDVGEAVINAAYLPLILFLMPTSVQAIILFLLHMIIRNAMGHCGYELFPSRRDGRPLFDWMTTVTHHDLHHAQAGWNYGLYFTWWDRLIGTEHPLYHEKFAAAVRKPLDGAAVAALGREAAKVIA
;
A
#
# COMPACT_ATOMS: atom_id res chain seq x y z
N SER A 1 -6.76 -0.40 -12.29
CA SER A 1 -7.15 -1.75 -12.75
C SER A 1 -5.93 -2.68 -12.73
N PRO A 2 -6.08 -4.00 -12.53
CA PRO A 2 -4.94 -4.94 -12.53
C PRO A 2 -4.04 -4.86 -13.75
N TRP A 3 -4.58 -4.45 -14.89
CA TRP A 3 -3.84 -4.27 -16.14
C TRP A 3 -2.86 -3.08 -16.11
N THR A 4 -3.12 -2.08 -15.28
CA THR A 4 -2.23 -0.92 -15.12
C THR A 4 -1.13 -1.14 -14.08
N ALA A 5 -1.13 -2.27 -13.39
CA ALA A 5 -0.17 -2.61 -12.34
C ALA A 5 1.29 -2.66 -12.80
N TYR A 6 1.52 -2.80 -14.10
CA TYR A 6 2.83 -2.86 -14.74
C TYR A 6 3.05 -1.73 -15.75
N SER A 7 2.26 -0.68 -15.69
CA SER A 7 2.43 0.52 -16.53
C SER A 7 3.37 1.49 -15.83
N PHE A 8 4.68 1.32 -16.04
CA PHE A 8 5.73 2.16 -15.49
C PHE A 8 6.22 3.20 -16.49
N ASP A 9 6.73 4.33 -16.01
CA ASP A 9 7.54 5.19 -16.86
C ASP A 9 8.91 4.54 -17.15
N VAL A 10 9.65 5.08 -18.12
CA VAL A 10 10.92 4.48 -18.55
C VAL A 10 11.96 4.44 -17.43
N GLY A 11 12.04 5.49 -16.60
CA GLY A 11 12.98 5.57 -15.49
C GLY A 11 12.67 4.53 -14.42
N GLU A 12 11.42 4.42 -14.03
CA GLU A 12 10.95 3.43 -13.07
C GLU A 12 11.14 2.00 -13.59
N ALA A 13 10.83 1.75 -14.87
CA ALA A 13 11.01 0.45 -15.50
C ALA A 13 12.49 0.00 -15.48
N VAL A 14 13.43 0.92 -15.75
CA VAL A 14 14.87 0.62 -15.71
C VAL A 14 15.32 0.28 -14.29
N ILE A 15 14.90 1.03 -13.27
CA ILE A 15 15.25 0.78 -11.87
C ILE A 15 14.70 -0.58 -11.42
N ASN A 16 13.44 -0.86 -11.72
CA ASN A 16 12.80 -2.13 -11.36
C ASN A 16 13.44 -3.32 -12.09
N ALA A 17 13.81 -3.16 -13.37
CA ALA A 17 14.49 -4.21 -14.14
C ALA A 17 15.91 -4.48 -13.63
N ALA A 18 16.62 -3.47 -13.14
CA ALA A 18 17.97 -3.61 -12.60
C ALA A 18 18.01 -4.21 -11.19
N TYR A 19 16.94 -4.03 -10.40
CA TYR A 19 16.89 -4.44 -8.99
C TYR A 19 17.14 -5.94 -8.79
N LEU A 20 16.40 -6.78 -9.51
CA LEU A 20 16.52 -8.24 -9.33
C LEU A 20 17.89 -8.79 -9.75
N PRO A 21 18.44 -8.46 -10.94
CA PRO A 21 19.81 -8.85 -11.30
C PRO A 21 20.85 -8.39 -10.30
N LEU A 22 20.75 -7.17 -9.76
CA LEU A 22 21.67 -6.65 -8.75
C LEU A 22 21.63 -7.47 -7.46
N ILE A 23 20.42 -7.78 -6.96
CA ILE A 23 20.27 -8.61 -5.75
C ILE A 23 20.83 -10.02 -5.98
N LEU A 24 20.56 -10.63 -7.13
CA LEU A 24 21.08 -11.97 -7.45
C LEU A 24 22.61 -12.00 -7.60
N PHE A 25 23.21 -10.91 -8.06
CA PHE A 25 24.66 -10.76 -8.12
C PHE A 25 25.29 -10.65 -6.72
N LEU A 26 24.62 -9.95 -5.80
CA LEU A 26 25.11 -9.71 -4.44
C LEU A 26 24.81 -10.88 -3.48
N MET A 27 23.71 -11.61 -3.72
CA MET A 27 23.23 -12.67 -2.83
C MET A 27 22.94 -13.94 -3.63
N PRO A 28 23.69 -15.03 -3.42
CA PRO A 28 23.39 -16.30 -4.07
C PRO A 28 22.01 -16.80 -3.62
N THR A 29 21.09 -16.87 -4.55
CA THR A 29 19.68 -17.20 -4.27
C THR A 29 19.26 -18.39 -5.10
N SER A 30 18.54 -19.34 -4.51
CA SER A 30 18.03 -20.50 -5.25
C SER A 30 16.93 -20.11 -6.26
N VAL A 31 16.83 -20.84 -7.35
CA VAL A 31 15.80 -20.62 -8.38
C VAL A 31 14.38 -20.69 -7.78
N GLN A 32 14.16 -21.60 -6.83
CA GLN A 32 12.88 -21.74 -6.14
C GLN A 32 12.50 -20.49 -5.36
N ALA A 33 13.47 -19.88 -4.65
CA ALA A 33 13.23 -18.64 -3.92
C ALA A 33 12.91 -17.46 -4.86
N ILE A 34 13.58 -17.40 -6.02
CA ILE A 34 13.29 -16.40 -7.06
C ILE A 34 11.87 -16.56 -7.58
N ILE A 35 11.45 -17.78 -7.91
CA ILE A 35 10.10 -18.05 -8.40
C ILE A 35 9.05 -17.66 -7.37
N LEU A 36 9.23 -18.06 -6.11
CA LEU A 36 8.31 -17.72 -5.02
C LEU A 36 8.24 -16.20 -4.78
N PHE A 37 9.37 -15.51 -4.82
CA PHE A 37 9.42 -14.06 -4.70
C PHE A 37 8.66 -13.36 -5.84
N LEU A 38 8.91 -13.75 -7.08
CA LEU A 38 8.24 -13.18 -8.25
C LEU A 38 6.73 -13.46 -8.22
N LEU A 39 6.33 -14.68 -7.86
CA LEU A 39 4.91 -15.04 -7.72
C LEU A 39 4.23 -14.19 -6.64
N HIS A 40 4.87 -14.05 -5.47
CA HIS A 40 4.37 -13.21 -4.39
C HIS A 40 4.23 -11.75 -4.86
N MET A 41 5.24 -11.20 -5.52
CA MET A 41 5.24 -9.84 -6.04
C MET A 41 4.11 -9.60 -7.04
N ILE A 42 3.90 -10.54 -7.99
CA ILE A 42 2.82 -10.47 -8.98
C ILE A 42 1.45 -10.48 -8.30
N ILE A 43 1.22 -11.41 -7.37
CA ILE A 43 -0.05 -11.52 -6.64
C ILE A 43 -0.32 -10.24 -5.85
N ARG A 44 0.65 -9.75 -5.09
CA ARG A 44 0.51 -8.52 -4.28
C ARG A 44 0.22 -7.30 -5.14
N ASN A 45 0.92 -7.16 -6.27
CA ASN A 45 0.70 -6.07 -7.20
C ASN A 45 -0.70 -6.13 -7.82
N ALA A 46 -1.11 -7.30 -8.32
CA ALA A 46 -2.46 -7.50 -8.86
C ALA A 46 -3.56 -7.22 -7.82
N MET A 47 -3.37 -7.64 -6.56
CA MET A 47 -4.29 -7.34 -5.46
C MET A 47 -4.39 -5.84 -5.20
N GLY A 48 -3.27 -5.11 -5.16
CA GLY A 48 -3.24 -3.66 -4.97
C GLY A 48 -4.05 -2.89 -6.02
N HIS A 49 -4.16 -3.41 -7.23
CA HIS A 49 -4.85 -2.78 -8.35
C HIS A 49 -6.23 -3.37 -8.68
N CYS A 50 -6.79 -4.25 -7.84
CA CYS A 50 -8.06 -4.92 -8.14
C CYS A 50 -9.30 -4.00 -8.03
N GLY A 51 -9.18 -2.84 -7.38
CA GLY A 51 -10.26 -1.87 -7.22
C GLY A 51 -11.28 -2.22 -6.13
N TYR A 52 -11.05 -3.27 -5.37
CA TYR A 52 -11.88 -3.71 -4.25
C TYR A 52 -11.02 -3.90 -3.01
N GLU A 53 -11.53 -3.47 -1.84
CA GLU A 53 -10.83 -3.72 -0.59
C GLU A 53 -10.96 -5.20 -0.19
N LEU A 54 -9.85 -5.92 -0.23
CA LEU A 54 -9.79 -7.36 0.04
C LEU A 54 -9.40 -7.68 1.48
N PHE A 55 -8.89 -6.69 2.21
CA PHE A 55 -8.41 -6.92 3.57
C PHE A 55 -9.55 -6.87 4.59
N PRO A 56 -9.55 -7.78 5.57
CA PRO A 56 -10.55 -7.82 6.61
C PRO A 56 -10.45 -6.58 7.51
N SER A 57 -11.60 -6.09 7.95
CA SER A 57 -11.70 -4.97 8.88
C SER A 57 -12.00 -5.43 10.30
N ARG A 58 -11.52 -4.67 11.27
CA ARG A 58 -11.90 -4.78 12.69
C ARG A 58 -13.31 -4.23 12.90
N ARG A 59 -13.85 -4.40 14.12
CA ARG A 59 -15.18 -3.88 14.48
C ARG A 59 -15.26 -2.34 14.46
N ASP A 60 -14.13 -1.67 14.68
CA ASP A 60 -13.99 -0.22 14.64
C ASP A 60 -13.83 0.34 13.21
N GLY A 61 -13.88 -0.50 12.18
CA GLY A 61 -13.73 -0.11 10.78
C GLY A 61 -12.29 0.01 10.29
N ARG A 62 -11.28 -0.16 11.15
CA ARG A 62 -9.87 -0.15 10.76
C ARG A 62 -9.45 -1.49 10.13
N PRO A 63 -8.35 -1.52 9.35
CA PRO A 63 -7.81 -2.78 8.85
C PRO A 63 -7.45 -3.74 10.00
N LEU A 64 -7.73 -5.03 9.84
CA LEU A 64 -7.32 -6.04 10.82
C LEU A 64 -5.78 -6.13 10.89
N PHE A 65 -5.13 -6.06 9.72
CA PHE A 65 -3.67 -6.05 9.56
C PHE A 65 -3.20 -4.64 9.20
N ASP A 66 -3.41 -3.68 10.09
CA ASP A 66 -3.15 -2.25 9.87
C ASP A 66 -1.65 -1.92 9.64
N TRP A 67 -0.77 -2.87 9.87
CA TRP A 67 0.66 -2.79 9.56
C TRP A 67 1.02 -3.19 8.12
N MET A 68 0.08 -3.82 7.41
CA MET A 68 0.22 -4.19 6.00
C MET A 68 -0.46 -3.17 5.10
N THR A 69 0.13 -2.94 3.93
CA THR A 69 -0.49 -2.14 2.87
C THR A 69 -1.74 -2.82 2.36
N THR A 70 -2.89 -2.18 2.47
CA THR A 70 -4.18 -2.62 1.95
C THR A 70 -4.40 -2.12 0.52
N VAL A 71 -5.46 -2.57 -0.14
CA VAL A 71 -5.83 -2.05 -1.47
C VAL A 71 -6.11 -0.55 -1.42
N THR A 72 -6.88 -0.11 -0.41
CA THR A 72 -7.20 1.32 -0.23
C THR A 72 -5.95 2.17 0.02
N HIS A 73 -4.95 1.66 0.77
CA HIS A 73 -3.69 2.35 1.00
C HIS A 73 -2.94 2.58 -0.31
N HIS A 74 -2.87 1.56 -1.16
CA HIS A 74 -2.22 1.60 -2.46
C HIS A 74 -2.98 2.46 -3.49
N ASP A 75 -4.32 2.39 -3.51
CA ASP A 75 -5.16 3.24 -4.35
C ASP A 75 -4.99 4.73 -4.02
N LEU A 76 -4.86 5.09 -2.75
CA LEU A 76 -4.58 6.46 -2.33
C LEU A 76 -3.21 6.95 -2.80
N HIS A 77 -2.20 6.07 -2.86
CA HIS A 77 -0.91 6.39 -3.46
C HIS A 77 -1.06 6.79 -4.94
N HIS A 78 -1.82 6.02 -5.70
CA HIS A 78 -2.08 6.34 -7.11
C HIS A 78 -2.99 7.56 -7.32
N ALA A 79 -3.91 7.81 -6.40
CA ALA A 79 -4.83 8.94 -6.49
C ALA A 79 -4.17 10.27 -6.13
N GLN A 80 -3.21 10.26 -5.21
CA GLN A 80 -2.56 11.46 -4.70
C GLN A 80 -1.07 11.23 -4.50
N ALA A 81 -0.27 11.78 -5.42
CA ALA A 81 1.19 11.74 -5.32
C ALA A 81 1.66 12.38 -4.01
N GLY A 82 2.68 11.81 -3.40
CA GLY A 82 3.26 12.30 -2.15
C GLY A 82 2.84 11.51 -0.90
N TRP A 83 1.92 10.57 -1.02
CA TRP A 83 1.41 9.76 0.09
C TRP A 83 1.60 8.25 -0.15
N ASN A 84 1.66 7.47 0.96
CA ASN A 84 1.57 6.01 0.97
C ASN A 84 2.59 5.30 0.07
N TYR A 85 3.87 5.57 0.24
CA TYR A 85 4.95 4.97 -0.56
C TYR A 85 5.21 3.49 -0.24
N GLY A 86 4.79 3.02 0.93
CA GLY A 86 5.01 1.65 1.38
C GLY A 86 4.27 0.62 0.52
N LEU A 87 5.01 -0.26 -0.17
CA LEU A 87 4.41 -1.30 -1.02
C LEU A 87 3.86 -2.49 -0.20
N TYR A 88 4.52 -2.84 0.90
CA TYR A 88 4.15 -3.99 1.74
C TYR A 88 3.71 -3.61 3.14
N PHE A 89 4.32 -2.56 3.73
CA PHE A 89 4.16 -2.19 5.13
C PHE A 89 3.84 -0.71 5.29
N THR A 90 2.76 -0.41 6.02
CA THR A 90 2.32 0.97 6.31
C THR A 90 3.23 1.67 7.33
N TRP A 91 3.97 0.91 8.14
CA TRP A 91 4.83 1.47 9.18
C TRP A 91 5.96 2.35 8.64
N TRP A 92 6.41 2.15 7.40
CA TRP A 92 7.34 3.06 6.75
C TRP A 92 6.72 4.44 6.55
N ASP A 93 5.49 4.50 6.04
CA ASP A 93 4.78 5.76 5.82
C ASP A 93 4.48 6.47 7.13
N ARG A 94 4.14 5.72 8.20
CA ARG A 94 3.95 6.27 9.55
C ARG A 94 5.24 6.84 10.13
N LEU A 95 6.35 6.15 9.95
CA LEU A 95 7.65 6.58 10.46
C LEU A 95 8.15 7.85 9.76
N ILE A 96 7.94 7.96 8.45
CA ILE A 96 8.38 9.10 7.63
C ILE A 96 7.34 10.23 7.61
N GLY A 97 6.10 9.95 8.02
CA GLY A 97 5.00 10.93 8.01
C GLY A 97 4.31 11.05 6.65
N THR A 98 4.38 10.01 5.81
CA THR A 98 3.76 9.96 4.48
C THR A 98 2.49 9.11 4.43
N GLU A 99 1.97 8.61 5.55
CA GLU A 99 0.68 7.93 5.57
C GLU A 99 -0.44 8.95 5.29
N HIS A 100 -1.29 8.63 4.33
CA HIS A 100 -2.38 9.54 3.94
C HIS A 100 -3.35 9.79 5.09
N PRO A 101 -3.66 11.05 5.46
CA PRO A 101 -4.44 11.38 6.66
C PRO A 101 -5.86 10.80 6.66
N LEU A 102 -6.44 10.58 5.48
CA LEU A 102 -7.77 10.00 5.32
C LEU A 102 -7.75 8.48 5.06
N TYR A 103 -6.60 7.81 5.24
CA TYR A 103 -6.48 6.39 4.91
C TYR A 103 -7.53 5.52 5.62
N HIS A 104 -7.64 5.63 6.94
CA HIS A 104 -8.57 4.81 7.72
C HIS A 104 -10.04 5.12 7.41
N GLU A 105 -10.37 6.39 7.15
CA GLU A 105 -11.72 6.79 6.72
C GLU A 105 -12.09 6.17 5.37
N LYS A 106 -11.18 6.26 4.39
CA LYS A 106 -11.37 5.69 3.06
C LYS A 106 -11.46 4.16 3.11
N PHE A 107 -10.63 3.52 3.93
CA PHE A 107 -10.70 2.08 4.16
C PHE A 107 -12.05 1.66 4.76
N ALA A 108 -12.52 2.35 5.81
CA ALA A 108 -13.82 2.07 6.42
C ALA A 108 -14.99 2.25 5.43
N ALA A 109 -14.92 3.27 4.58
CA ALA A 109 -15.90 3.47 3.50
C ALA A 109 -15.84 2.33 2.47
N ALA A 110 -14.65 1.88 2.08
CA ALA A 110 -14.46 0.80 1.11
C ALA A 110 -15.03 -0.53 1.61
N VAL A 111 -14.85 -0.85 2.90
CA VAL A 111 -15.45 -2.05 3.52
C VAL A 111 -16.89 -1.83 4.02
N ARG A 112 -17.47 -0.63 3.77
CA ARG A 112 -18.82 -0.24 4.18
C ARG A 112 -19.05 -0.35 5.70
N LYS A 113 -18.03 -0.10 6.51
CA LYS A 113 -18.10 -0.04 7.96
C LYS A 113 -17.68 1.36 8.41
N PRO A 114 -18.56 2.13 9.06
CA PRO A 114 -18.20 3.45 9.57
C PRO A 114 -17.13 3.32 10.66
N LEU A 115 -16.24 4.29 10.73
CA LEU A 115 -15.35 4.45 11.87
C LEU A 115 -16.17 4.84 13.10
N ASP A 116 -15.73 4.42 14.29
CA ASP A 116 -16.29 4.96 15.52
C ASP A 116 -15.98 6.46 15.67
N GLY A 117 -16.76 7.15 16.50
CA GLY A 117 -16.64 8.61 16.65
C GLY A 117 -15.27 9.05 17.17
N ALA A 118 -14.60 8.24 17.96
CA ALA A 118 -13.26 8.54 18.50
C ALA A 118 -12.20 8.44 17.40
N ALA A 119 -12.31 7.43 16.53
CA ALA A 119 -11.42 7.26 15.38
C ALA A 119 -11.59 8.40 14.36
N VAL A 120 -12.83 8.81 14.08
CA VAL A 120 -13.12 9.95 13.19
C VAL A 120 -12.55 11.26 13.74
N ALA A 121 -12.70 11.51 15.05
CA ALA A 121 -12.14 12.70 15.69
C ALA A 121 -10.60 12.73 15.68
N ALA A 122 -9.95 11.57 15.78
CA ALA A 122 -8.50 11.45 15.67
C ALA A 122 -8.03 11.79 14.25
N LEU A 123 -8.68 11.24 13.22
CA LEU A 123 -8.38 11.54 11.80
C LEU A 123 -8.56 13.02 11.46
N GLY A 124 -9.61 13.67 11.99
CA GLY A 124 -9.84 15.10 11.79
C GLY A 124 -8.70 15.96 12.35
N ARG A 125 -8.13 15.58 13.49
CA ARG A 125 -6.98 16.28 14.08
C ARG A 125 -5.69 16.09 13.28
N GLU A 126 -5.47 14.91 12.71
CA GLU A 126 -4.31 14.63 11.85
C GLU A 126 -4.43 15.35 10.50
N ALA A 127 -5.59 15.33 9.88
CA ALA A 127 -5.85 16.04 8.63
C ALA A 127 -5.65 17.57 8.80
N ALA A 128 -6.05 18.16 9.93
CA ALA A 128 -5.84 19.56 10.21
C ALA A 128 -4.35 19.94 10.34
N LYS A 129 -3.48 19.04 10.78
CA LYS A 129 -2.02 19.27 10.86
C LYS A 129 -1.35 19.28 9.49
N VAL A 130 -1.93 18.62 8.51
CA VAL A 130 -1.36 18.53 7.15
C VAL A 130 -1.75 19.74 6.30
N ILE A 131 -2.85 20.43 6.65
CA ILE A 131 -3.39 21.59 5.93
C ILE A 131 -2.85 22.92 6.52
N ALA A 132 -2.32 22.88 7.73
CA ALA A 132 -1.73 24.03 8.41
C ALA A 132 -0.24 24.16 8.13
#